data_1313265c0a17b9e26b203557ba6d6158
#
_entry.id   1313265c0a17b9e26b203557ba6d6158
#
_cell.length_a   1.000
_cell.length_b   1.000
_cell.length_c   1.000
_cell.angle_alpha   90.00
_cell.angle_beta   90.00
_cell.angle_gamma   90.00
#
_symmetry.space_group_name_H-M   'P 1'
#
loop_
_entity.id
_entity.type
_entity.pdbx_description
1 polymer ?
#
loop_
_entity_poly.entity_id
_entity_poly.type
_entity_poly.pdbx_seq_one_letter_code
_entity_poly.pdbx_strand_id
1 'polypeptide(L)'
;MKKTTLALGMHDKLFKRARTMYQIEHCICDLLLTKVFLRIETPTLEHFEVFSDLVDNGNYNFFDKNGDLISLRPDITSQIGRVIASTQVHTPIKFSYSGKVFNYNEEMRGLSNEHTQAGVEIIGFPVHQALEEAVISAKEALDVAGVRNYKFEFSHAQLLQLIFEELNLPAVKEAELATYIRDKSITGLKEFTKENPSQYDKVLEQLPFLFGETTAVLTEARQLTDNESFLTALDSLEVLTSRLADNLPETTLDLAQLPAVPYYTGIMFKVFGDKVPDAFVSGGRYDKLFERFGATELTAVGWAIDIDSVYQAVHDDVEFGGDMDD
;
A
#
# COMPACT_ATOMS: atom_id res chain seq x y z
N MET A 1 4.66 -21.11 32.23
CA MET A 1 3.21 -21.28 32.01
C MET A 1 2.75 -20.31 30.92
N LYS A 2 2.64 -20.76 29.66
CA LYS A 2 2.19 -19.90 28.54
C LYS A 2 0.78 -20.22 28.04
N LYS A 3 0.00 -21.08 28.76
CA LYS A 3 -1.31 -21.57 28.29
C LYS A 3 -2.41 -20.52 28.31
N THR A 4 -2.23 -19.42 29.03
CA THR A 4 -3.23 -18.36 29.20
C THR A 4 -2.74 -17.00 28.70
N THR A 5 -1.58 -16.96 28.00
CA THR A 5 -1.02 -15.74 27.43
C THR A 5 -0.99 -15.85 25.91
N LEU A 6 -1.33 -14.78 25.22
CA LEU A 6 -1.21 -14.66 23.76
C LEU A 6 0.26 -14.65 23.33
N ALA A 7 0.50 -15.02 22.08
CA ALA A 7 1.78 -14.78 21.44
C ALA A 7 2.00 -13.27 21.28
N LEU A 8 3.27 -12.85 21.20
CA LEU A 8 3.62 -11.44 21.07
C LEU A 8 2.98 -10.85 19.79
N GLY A 9 2.37 -9.67 19.91
CA GLY A 9 1.71 -9.00 18.80
C GLY A 9 0.40 -9.63 18.33
N MET A 10 -0.13 -10.63 19.06
CA MET A 10 -1.44 -11.21 18.78
C MET A 10 -2.50 -10.69 19.75
N HIS A 11 -3.70 -10.45 19.26
CA HIS A 11 -4.78 -9.86 20.04
C HIS A 11 -6.09 -10.60 19.84
N ASP A 12 -6.78 -10.94 20.92
CA ASP A 12 -8.18 -11.40 20.86
C ASP A 12 -9.08 -10.20 20.52
N LYS A 13 -10.04 -10.44 19.64
CA LYS A 13 -11.10 -9.49 19.28
C LYS A 13 -12.40 -10.05 19.80
N LEU A 14 -12.99 -9.42 20.82
CA LEU A 14 -14.15 -9.95 21.54
C LEU A 14 -15.37 -9.04 21.40
N PHE A 15 -16.54 -9.60 21.60
CA PHE A 15 -17.82 -8.92 21.73
C PHE A 15 -18.08 -7.86 20.65
N LYS A 16 -18.34 -6.64 21.06
CA LYS A 16 -18.65 -5.50 20.18
C LYS A 16 -17.55 -5.26 19.12
N ARG A 17 -16.25 -5.33 19.53
CA ARG A 17 -15.15 -5.17 18.58
C ARG A 17 -15.19 -6.23 17.48
N ALA A 18 -15.30 -7.50 17.84
CA ALA A 18 -15.34 -8.59 16.86
C ALA A 18 -16.56 -8.46 15.93
N ARG A 19 -17.74 -8.13 16.48
CA ARG A 19 -18.97 -7.90 15.71
C ARG A 19 -18.81 -6.74 14.73
N THR A 20 -18.29 -5.59 15.18
CA THR A 20 -18.15 -4.43 14.32
C THR A 20 -17.13 -4.65 13.21
N MET A 21 -15.99 -5.28 13.51
CA MET A 21 -14.99 -5.63 12.48
C MET A 21 -15.57 -6.57 11.43
N TYR A 22 -16.35 -7.56 11.84
CA TYR A 22 -17.10 -8.43 10.94
C TYR A 22 -18.05 -7.63 10.04
N GLN A 23 -18.80 -6.67 10.60
CA GLN A 23 -19.71 -5.82 9.82
C GLN A 23 -18.97 -4.94 8.80
N ILE A 24 -17.84 -4.33 9.18
CA ILE A 24 -16.99 -3.55 8.29
C ILE A 24 -16.48 -4.43 7.14
N GLU A 25 -15.92 -5.59 7.44
CA GLU A 25 -15.43 -6.53 6.42
C GLU A 25 -16.53 -6.92 5.45
N HIS A 26 -17.72 -7.29 5.98
CA HIS A 26 -18.84 -7.72 5.14
C HIS A 26 -19.39 -6.62 4.24
N CYS A 27 -19.60 -5.42 4.75
CA CYS A 27 -20.15 -4.34 3.91
C CYS A 27 -19.18 -3.96 2.78
N ILE A 28 -17.86 -4.02 3.01
CA ILE A 28 -16.86 -3.82 1.95
C ILE A 28 -16.91 -4.96 0.93
N CYS A 29 -16.91 -6.22 1.39
CA CYS A 29 -16.98 -7.37 0.50
C CYS A 29 -18.25 -7.37 -0.36
N ASP A 30 -19.41 -7.10 0.24
CA ASP A 30 -20.70 -7.06 -0.45
C ASP A 30 -20.72 -5.93 -1.50
N LEU A 31 -20.20 -4.74 -1.16
CA LEU A 31 -20.03 -3.65 -2.14
C LEU A 31 -19.22 -4.12 -3.35
N LEU A 32 -18.05 -4.72 -3.12
CA LEU A 32 -17.16 -5.14 -4.21
C LEU A 32 -17.80 -6.20 -5.11
N LEU A 33 -18.60 -7.11 -4.56
CA LEU A 33 -19.38 -8.07 -5.34
C LEU A 33 -20.41 -7.37 -6.25
N THR A 34 -21.07 -6.31 -5.77
CA THR A 34 -22.02 -5.54 -6.60
C THR A 34 -21.34 -4.80 -7.75
N LYS A 35 -20.03 -4.52 -7.63
CA LYS A 35 -19.20 -3.88 -8.66
C LYS A 35 -18.54 -4.87 -9.63
N VAL A 36 -18.99 -6.10 -9.64
CA VAL A 36 -18.51 -7.15 -10.58
C VAL A 36 -17.04 -7.55 -10.35
N PHE A 37 -16.50 -7.36 -9.13
CA PHE A 37 -15.26 -7.99 -8.75
C PHE A 37 -15.50 -9.47 -8.41
N LEU A 38 -14.70 -10.34 -8.99
CA LEU A 38 -14.78 -11.78 -8.71
C LEU A 38 -14.07 -12.10 -7.39
N ARG A 39 -14.75 -12.73 -6.46
CA ARG A 39 -14.16 -13.14 -5.20
C ARG A 39 -13.07 -14.17 -5.42
N ILE A 40 -11.87 -13.94 -4.84
CA ILE A 40 -10.79 -14.92 -4.76
C ILE A 40 -10.42 -15.17 -3.29
N GLU A 41 -10.11 -16.41 -2.99
CA GLU A 41 -9.55 -16.83 -1.71
C GLU A 41 -8.25 -17.59 -1.95
N THR A 42 -7.17 -17.17 -1.32
CA THR A 42 -5.86 -17.80 -1.39
C THR A 42 -5.52 -18.44 -0.03
N PRO A 43 -4.69 -19.49 0.01
CA PRO A 43 -4.29 -20.12 1.26
C PRO A 43 -3.59 -19.15 2.21
N THR A 44 -3.76 -19.35 3.52
CA THR A 44 -3.02 -18.58 4.54
C THR A 44 -1.53 -18.91 4.56
N LEU A 45 -1.19 -20.15 4.18
CA LEU A 45 0.18 -20.66 4.06
C LEU A 45 0.58 -20.74 2.60
N GLU A 46 1.81 -20.33 2.30
CA GLU A 46 2.36 -20.33 0.96
C GLU A 46 3.86 -20.66 1.00
N HIS A 47 4.45 -21.05 -0.10
CA HIS A 47 5.91 -21.15 -0.22
C HIS A 47 6.57 -19.79 0.00
N PHE A 48 7.68 -19.78 0.75
CA PHE A 48 8.44 -18.56 1.06
C PHE A 48 8.83 -17.78 -0.20
N GLU A 49 9.14 -18.46 -1.29
CA GLU A 49 9.58 -17.86 -2.56
C GLU A 49 8.53 -16.91 -3.15
N VAL A 50 7.24 -17.11 -2.86
CA VAL A 50 6.17 -16.20 -3.31
C VAL A 50 6.30 -14.82 -2.67
N PHE A 51 6.93 -14.74 -1.50
CA PHE A 51 7.10 -13.51 -0.73
C PHE A 51 8.56 -13.08 -0.56
N SER A 52 9.50 -13.67 -1.32
CA SER A 52 10.93 -13.44 -1.13
C SER A 52 11.38 -11.99 -1.26
N ASP A 53 10.66 -11.17 -2.03
CA ASP A 53 10.95 -9.73 -2.18
C ASP A 53 10.35 -8.88 -1.04
N LEU A 54 9.56 -9.49 -0.14
CA LEU A 54 8.95 -8.84 1.03
C LEU A 54 9.66 -9.20 2.33
N VAL A 55 10.90 -9.74 2.25
CA VAL A 55 11.63 -10.31 3.41
C VAL A 55 11.89 -9.27 4.50
N ASP A 56 12.11 -8.01 4.14
CA ASP A 56 12.39 -6.93 5.11
C ASP A 56 11.18 -6.59 5.99
N ASN A 57 10.01 -7.14 5.71
CA ASN A 57 8.77 -6.87 6.43
C ASN A 57 8.50 -7.86 7.60
N GLY A 58 9.48 -8.66 8.00
CA GLY A 58 9.32 -9.55 9.16
C GLY A 58 8.32 -10.68 8.93
N ASN A 59 8.59 -11.58 7.99
CA ASN A 59 7.69 -12.68 7.68
C ASN A 59 7.72 -13.78 8.74
N TYR A 60 6.58 -14.41 9.03
CA TYR A 60 6.50 -15.63 9.83
C TYR A 60 6.81 -16.84 8.97
N ASN A 61 8.04 -17.35 9.05
CA ASN A 61 8.54 -18.47 8.28
C ASN A 61 8.75 -19.72 9.14
N PHE A 62 8.47 -20.90 8.61
CA PHE A 62 8.71 -22.19 9.25
C PHE A 62 8.84 -23.31 8.23
N PHE A 63 9.40 -24.44 8.66
CA PHE A 63 9.51 -25.61 7.81
C PHE A 63 8.28 -26.51 7.95
N ASP A 64 7.77 -27.01 6.84
CA ASP A 64 6.75 -28.03 6.82
C ASP A 64 7.33 -29.43 7.14
N LYS A 65 6.49 -30.49 7.10
CA LYS A 65 6.91 -31.86 7.38
C LYS A 65 7.88 -32.43 6.33
N ASN A 66 7.91 -31.87 5.14
CA ASN A 66 8.79 -32.29 4.05
C ASN A 66 10.12 -31.54 4.07
N GLY A 67 10.23 -30.49 4.89
CA GLY A 67 11.40 -29.61 4.97
C GLY A 67 11.32 -28.41 4.03
N ASP A 68 10.17 -28.14 3.42
CA ASP A 68 9.95 -26.97 2.58
C ASP A 68 9.76 -25.73 3.45
N LEU A 69 10.40 -24.61 3.05
CA LEU A 69 10.23 -23.33 3.74
C LEU A 69 8.91 -22.69 3.30
N ILE A 70 8.03 -22.50 4.26
CA ILE A 70 6.71 -21.89 4.06
C ILE A 70 6.53 -20.68 4.95
N SER A 71 5.62 -19.78 4.55
CA SER A 71 5.31 -18.53 5.25
C SER A 71 3.83 -18.40 5.53
N LEU A 72 3.48 -17.77 6.66
CA LEU A 72 2.19 -17.09 6.76
C LEU A 72 2.21 -15.89 5.81
N ARG A 73 1.17 -15.72 5.00
CA ARG A 73 1.10 -14.68 3.99
C ARG A 73 1.22 -13.26 4.59
N PRO A 74 2.20 -12.45 4.19
CA PRO A 74 2.30 -11.05 4.59
C PRO A 74 1.41 -10.13 3.76
N ASP A 75 1.05 -10.54 2.53
CA ASP A 75 0.09 -9.89 1.64
C ASP A 75 -0.71 -10.93 0.84
N ILE A 76 -1.74 -10.47 0.11
CA ILE A 76 -2.56 -11.33 -0.74
C ILE A 76 -2.24 -11.06 -2.23
N THR A 77 -1.77 -9.89 -2.57
CA THR A 77 -1.43 -9.47 -3.95
C THR A 77 -0.38 -10.37 -4.58
N SER A 78 0.70 -10.72 -3.87
CA SER A 78 1.72 -11.65 -4.36
C SER A 78 1.16 -13.04 -4.68
N GLN A 79 0.22 -13.53 -3.85
CA GLN A 79 -0.44 -14.81 -4.11
C GLN A 79 -1.35 -14.75 -5.36
N ILE A 80 -2.02 -13.61 -5.59
CA ILE A 80 -2.82 -13.41 -6.81
C ILE A 80 -1.90 -13.39 -8.04
N GLY A 81 -0.70 -12.78 -7.94
CA GLY A 81 0.32 -12.88 -8.97
C GLY A 81 0.68 -14.33 -9.32
N ARG A 82 0.92 -15.16 -8.32
CA ARG A 82 1.15 -16.61 -8.49
C ARG A 82 -0.06 -17.31 -9.12
N VAL A 83 -1.28 -17.00 -8.69
CA VAL A 83 -2.51 -17.59 -9.26
C VAL A 83 -2.62 -17.27 -10.75
N ILE A 84 -2.46 -16.03 -11.16
CA ILE A 84 -2.48 -15.62 -12.57
C ILE A 84 -1.47 -16.41 -13.39
N ALA A 85 -0.23 -16.53 -12.89
CA ALA A 85 0.82 -17.24 -13.60
C ALA A 85 0.59 -18.77 -13.69
N SER A 86 0.03 -19.39 -12.64
CA SER A 86 -0.07 -20.85 -12.53
C SER A 86 -1.38 -21.44 -13.07
N THR A 87 -2.47 -20.65 -13.13
CA THR A 87 -3.81 -21.20 -13.46
C THR A 87 -4.30 -20.84 -14.86
N GLN A 88 -3.55 -20.02 -15.61
CA GLN A 88 -3.93 -19.52 -16.93
C GLN A 88 -5.32 -18.83 -16.96
N VAL A 89 -5.67 -18.15 -15.86
CA VAL A 89 -6.88 -17.35 -15.81
C VAL A 89 -6.86 -16.30 -16.93
N HIS A 90 -7.96 -16.19 -17.65
CA HIS A 90 -8.08 -15.24 -18.76
C HIS A 90 -8.11 -13.80 -18.21
N THR A 91 -7.26 -12.94 -18.76
CA THR A 91 -7.28 -11.49 -18.54
C THR A 91 -7.96 -10.78 -19.73
N PRO A 92 -8.61 -9.61 -19.56
CA PRO A 92 -8.64 -8.82 -18.33
C PRO A 92 -9.57 -9.39 -17.25
N ILE A 93 -9.20 -9.20 -15.98
CA ILE A 93 -9.95 -9.72 -14.83
C ILE A 93 -9.88 -8.76 -13.63
N LYS A 94 -10.92 -8.78 -12.80
CA LYS A 94 -10.99 -8.02 -11.55
C LYS A 94 -11.28 -8.97 -10.39
N PHE A 95 -10.40 -8.98 -9.41
CA PHE A 95 -10.58 -9.75 -8.19
C PHE A 95 -10.89 -8.86 -7.00
N SER A 96 -11.69 -9.39 -6.08
CA SER A 96 -11.79 -8.89 -4.70
C SER A 96 -11.43 -9.99 -3.72
N TYR A 97 -10.84 -9.59 -2.60
CA TYR A 97 -10.43 -10.51 -1.57
C TYR A 97 -10.66 -9.94 -0.17
N SER A 98 -10.70 -10.83 0.82
CA SER A 98 -10.56 -10.49 2.23
C SER A 98 -9.91 -11.67 2.94
N GLY A 99 -9.06 -11.39 3.90
CA GLY A 99 -8.40 -12.43 4.69
C GLY A 99 -7.38 -11.90 5.67
N LYS A 100 -6.84 -12.79 6.49
CA LYS A 100 -5.78 -12.46 7.43
C LYS A 100 -4.43 -12.37 6.73
N VAL A 101 -3.65 -11.36 7.12
CA VAL A 101 -2.23 -11.20 6.77
C VAL A 101 -1.40 -11.08 8.04
N PHE A 102 -0.11 -11.42 7.96
CA PHE A 102 0.77 -11.59 9.11
C PHE A 102 2.10 -10.88 8.86
N ASN A 103 2.37 -9.83 9.63
CA ASN A 103 3.60 -9.06 9.54
C ASN A 103 4.20 -8.92 10.94
N TYR A 104 5.44 -9.37 11.14
CA TYR A 104 6.10 -9.26 12.41
C TYR A 104 6.59 -7.84 12.65
N ASN A 105 6.03 -7.17 13.64
CA ASN A 105 6.45 -5.84 14.04
C ASN A 105 7.46 -5.96 15.18
N GLU A 106 8.72 -5.64 14.93
CA GLU A 106 9.79 -5.64 15.95
C GLU A 106 9.61 -4.52 16.96
N GLU A 107 9.05 -3.41 16.56
CA GLU A 107 8.79 -2.27 17.41
C GLU A 107 7.55 -2.53 18.27
N MET A 108 7.74 -2.54 19.60
CA MET A 108 6.68 -2.75 20.60
C MET A 108 5.73 -1.54 20.69
N ARG A 109 5.18 -1.11 19.56
CA ARG A 109 4.22 0.02 19.47
C ARG A 109 2.77 -0.39 19.76
N GLY A 110 2.53 -1.60 20.25
CA GLY A 110 1.17 -2.13 20.46
C GLY A 110 0.45 -2.51 19.16
N LEU A 111 1.17 -2.57 18.03
CA LEU A 111 0.64 -2.99 16.74
C LEU A 111 0.36 -4.50 16.75
N SER A 112 -0.70 -4.90 16.05
CA SER A 112 -1.01 -6.31 15.82
C SER A 112 -0.10 -6.88 14.74
N ASN A 113 0.36 -8.12 14.94
CA ASN A 113 1.05 -8.88 13.90
C ASN A 113 0.10 -9.65 13.00
N GLU A 114 -1.18 -9.71 13.34
CA GLU A 114 -2.26 -10.27 12.53
C GLU A 114 -3.27 -9.18 12.22
N HIS A 115 -3.50 -8.92 10.95
CA HIS A 115 -4.46 -7.94 10.46
C HIS A 115 -5.51 -8.62 9.57
N THR A 116 -6.71 -8.05 9.49
CA THR A 116 -7.67 -8.40 8.45
C THR A 116 -7.54 -7.40 7.32
N GLN A 117 -7.18 -7.89 6.14
CA GLN A 117 -7.03 -7.08 4.93
C GLN A 117 -8.15 -7.42 3.95
N ALA A 118 -8.79 -6.43 3.34
CA ALA A 118 -9.64 -6.58 2.17
C ALA A 118 -9.08 -5.73 1.02
N GLY A 119 -9.42 -6.06 -0.22
CA GLY A 119 -8.90 -5.31 -1.35
C GLY A 119 -9.39 -5.80 -2.71
N VAL A 120 -8.86 -5.15 -3.74
CA VAL A 120 -9.13 -5.49 -5.15
C VAL A 120 -7.85 -5.52 -5.95
N GLU A 121 -7.88 -6.32 -7.03
CA GLU A 121 -6.85 -6.37 -8.06
C GLU A 121 -7.50 -6.30 -9.44
N ILE A 122 -7.12 -5.30 -10.24
CA ILE A 122 -7.63 -5.00 -11.58
C ILE A 122 -6.49 -5.27 -12.57
N ILE A 123 -6.59 -6.35 -13.32
CA ILE A 123 -5.49 -6.93 -14.09
C ILE A 123 -5.83 -6.96 -15.57
N GLY A 124 -4.93 -6.47 -16.44
CA GLY A 124 -5.06 -6.51 -17.90
C GLY A 124 -5.99 -5.44 -18.48
N PHE A 125 -6.43 -4.46 -17.68
CA PHE A 125 -7.20 -3.31 -18.16
C PHE A 125 -6.31 -2.12 -18.51
N PRO A 126 -6.78 -1.15 -19.35
CA PRO A 126 -6.06 0.09 -19.59
C PRO A 126 -5.77 0.82 -18.27
N VAL A 127 -4.51 1.24 -18.05
CA VAL A 127 -4.00 1.78 -16.79
C VAL A 127 -4.88 2.89 -16.21
N HIS A 128 -5.27 3.87 -17.06
CA HIS A 128 -6.08 5.01 -16.60
C HIS A 128 -7.45 4.58 -16.06
N GLN A 129 -8.11 3.60 -16.72
CA GLN A 129 -9.40 3.06 -16.28
C GLN A 129 -9.24 2.27 -14.99
N ALA A 130 -8.18 1.44 -14.90
CA ALA A 130 -7.89 0.65 -13.70
C ALA A 130 -7.59 1.52 -12.49
N LEU A 131 -6.81 2.61 -12.66
CA LEU A 131 -6.51 3.56 -11.59
C LEU A 131 -7.76 4.32 -11.12
N GLU A 132 -8.56 4.85 -12.04
CA GLU A 132 -9.81 5.53 -11.70
C GLU A 132 -10.76 4.59 -10.94
N GLU A 133 -10.96 3.37 -11.43
CA GLU A 133 -11.81 2.38 -10.77
C GLU A 133 -11.27 1.94 -9.40
N ALA A 134 -9.96 1.74 -9.28
CA ALA A 134 -9.33 1.40 -8.02
C ALA A 134 -9.56 2.50 -6.97
N VAL A 135 -9.30 3.76 -7.31
CA VAL A 135 -9.47 4.89 -6.39
C VAL A 135 -10.94 5.08 -6.01
N ILE A 136 -11.86 5.03 -6.99
CA ILE A 136 -13.30 5.17 -6.72
C ILE A 136 -13.82 4.03 -5.86
N SER A 137 -13.42 2.78 -6.15
CA SER A 137 -13.86 1.63 -5.34
C SER A 137 -13.29 1.66 -3.92
N ALA A 138 -12.07 2.17 -3.72
CA ALA A 138 -11.48 2.39 -2.40
C ALA A 138 -12.28 3.44 -1.60
N LYS A 139 -12.63 4.56 -2.24
CA LYS A 139 -13.50 5.60 -1.64
C LYS A 139 -14.83 5.00 -1.19
N GLU A 140 -15.51 4.31 -2.09
CA GLU A 140 -16.82 3.71 -1.77
C GLU A 140 -16.74 2.64 -0.68
N ALA A 141 -15.64 1.88 -0.62
CA ALA A 141 -15.38 0.94 0.47
C ALA A 141 -15.28 1.65 1.83
N LEU A 142 -14.62 2.81 1.87
CA LEU A 142 -14.55 3.65 3.06
C LEU A 142 -15.92 4.24 3.44
N ASP A 143 -16.69 4.70 2.45
CA ASP A 143 -18.01 5.27 2.67
C ASP A 143 -18.98 4.23 3.28
N VAL A 144 -19.03 3.01 2.75
CA VAL A 144 -19.90 1.94 3.29
C VAL A 144 -19.42 1.44 4.66
N ALA A 145 -18.11 1.51 4.92
CA ALA A 145 -17.53 1.20 6.22
C ALA A 145 -17.82 2.28 7.28
N GLY A 146 -18.37 3.43 6.87
CA GLY A 146 -18.72 4.54 7.76
C GLY A 146 -17.61 5.52 8.07
N VAL A 147 -16.47 5.44 7.38
CA VAL A 147 -15.37 6.42 7.51
C VAL A 147 -15.83 7.76 6.92
N ARG A 148 -15.55 8.86 7.60
CA ARG A 148 -16.05 10.20 7.20
C ARG A 148 -14.95 11.17 6.84
N ASN A 149 -14.02 11.41 7.72
CA ASN A 149 -12.97 12.41 7.54
C ASN A 149 -11.71 11.69 7.06
N TYR A 150 -11.47 11.67 5.76
CA TYR A 150 -10.28 11.07 5.17
C TYR A 150 -9.83 11.86 3.94
N LYS A 151 -8.55 11.72 3.60
CA LYS A 151 -7.93 12.32 2.43
C LYS A 151 -7.16 11.28 1.63
N PHE A 152 -7.13 11.47 0.33
CA PHE A 152 -6.28 10.72 -0.58
C PHE A 152 -4.96 11.45 -0.77
N GLU A 153 -3.86 10.74 -0.58
CA GLU A 153 -2.52 11.22 -0.88
C GLU A 153 -1.95 10.39 -2.01
N PHE A 154 -1.59 11.06 -3.10
CA PHE A 154 -1.02 10.42 -4.28
C PHE A 154 0.48 10.64 -4.38
N SER A 155 1.15 9.68 -4.99
CA SER A 155 2.56 9.71 -5.34
C SER A 155 2.82 8.90 -6.60
N HIS A 156 4.08 8.85 -7.04
CA HIS A 156 4.47 8.06 -8.20
C HIS A 156 5.80 7.35 -7.96
N ALA A 157 5.80 6.02 -7.96
CA ALA A 157 6.98 5.20 -7.68
C ALA A 157 8.16 5.54 -8.60
N GLN A 158 7.90 5.80 -9.88
CA GLN A 158 8.93 6.07 -10.87
C GLN A 158 9.75 7.36 -10.58
N LEU A 159 9.19 8.34 -9.88
CA LEU A 159 9.91 9.57 -9.56
C LEU A 159 11.20 9.30 -8.76
N LEU A 160 11.08 8.51 -7.71
CA LEU A 160 12.23 8.12 -6.89
C LEU A 160 13.09 7.06 -7.57
N GLN A 161 12.48 6.12 -8.32
CA GLN A 161 13.23 5.12 -9.10
C GLN A 161 14.18 5.78 -10.11
N LEU A 162 13.75 6.80 -10.86
CA LEU A 162 14.62 7.56 -11.78
C LEU A 162 15.82 8.18 -11.07
N ILE A 163 15.60 8.69 -9.86
CA ILE A 163 16.70 9.28 -9.06
C ILE A 163 17.68 8.19 -8.62
N PHE A 164 17.20 7.06 -8.08
CA PHE A 164 18.06 5.95 -7.66
C PHE A 164 18.83 5.32 -8.84
N GLU A 165 18.18 5.13 -9.99
CA GLU A 165 18.81 4.62 -11.21
C GLU A 165 19.90 5.55 -11.74
N GLU A 166 19.66 6.87 -11.79
CA GLU A 166 20.65 7.85 -12.22
C GLU A 166 21.87 7.89 -11.29
N LEU A 167 21.63 7.88 -9.98
CA LEU A 167 22.70 7.90 -8.98
C LEU A 167 23.52 6.61 -8.96
N ASN A 168 22.92 5.46 -9.33
CA ASN A 168 23.56 4.14 -9.39
C ASN A 168 24.47 3.86 -8.19
N LEU A 169 23.92 4.02 -6.99
CA LEU A 169 24.66 3.98 -5.74
C LEU A 169 24.92 2.54 -5.26
N PRO A 170 26.00 2.32 -4.49
CA PRO A 170 26.11 1.12 -3.68
C PRO A 170 24.94 0.97 -2.70
N ALA A 171 24.48 -0.25 -2.43
CA ALA A 171 23.29 -0.54 -1.60
C ALA A 171 23.27 0.20 -0.24
N VAL A 172 24.44 0.36 0.41
CA VAL A 172 24.55 1.09 1.68
C VAL A 172 24.20 2.58 1.51
N LYS A 173 24.65 3.22 0.45
CA LYS A 173 24.37 4.63 0.15
C LYS A 173 22.93 4.83 -0.33
N GLU A 174 22.39 3.87 -1.05
CA GLU A 174 20.99 3.85 -1.45
C GLU A 174 20.07 3.76 -0.22
N ALA A 175 20.38 2.88 0.74
CA ALA A 175 19.64 2.77 2.00
C ALA A 175 19.74 4.06 2.85
N GLU A 176 20.91 4.71 2.87
CA GLU A 176 21.10 6.00 3.52
C GLU A 176 20.21 7.09 2.90
N LEU A 177 20.22 7.20 1.57
CA LEU A 177 19.37 8.15 0.84
C LEU A 177 17.88 7.86 1.09
N ALA A 178 17.47 6.61 0.99
CA ALA A 178 16.09 6.19 1.29
C ALA A 178 15.66 6.57 2.71
N THR A 179 16.57 6.49 3.68
CA THR A 179 16.31 6.93 5.06
C THR A 179 16.13 8.45 5.13
N TYR A 180 17.00 9.24 4.49
CA TYR A 180 16.85 10.70 4.46
C TYR A 180 15.56 11.15 3.77
N ILE A 181 15.16 10.47 2.70
CA ILE A 181 13.88 10.74 2.00
C ILE A 181 12.69 10.42 2.93
N ARG A 182 12.68 9.24 3.54
CA ARG A 182 11.61 8.78 4.45
C ARG A 182 11.42 9.72 5.62
N ASP A 183 12.53 10.15 6.22
CA ASP A 183 12.55 11.02 7.40
C ASP A 183 12.39 12.50 7.02
N LYS A 184 12.29 12.82 5.72
CA LYS A 184 12.26 14.19 5.18
C LYS A 184 13.40 15.06 5.74
N SER A 185 14.60 14.47 5.83
CA SER A 185 15.78 15.08 6.45
C SER A 185 16.41 16.13 5.54
N ILE A 186 16.06 17.41 5.74
CA ILE A 186 16.58 18.54 4.97
C ILE A 186 18.12 18.60 5.01
N THR A 187 18.71 18.42 6.19
CA THR A 187 20.17 18.47 6.35
C THR A 187 20.83 17.25 5.70
N GLY A 188 20.29 16.04 5.94
CA GLY A 188 20.82 14.81 5.35
C GLY A 188 20.80 14.85 3.82
N LEU A 189 19.72 15.30 3.21
CA LEU A 189 19.61 15.41 1.75
C LEU A 189 20.60 16.45 1.19
N LYS A 190 20.77 17.61 1.84
CA LYS A 190 21.75 18.63 1.42
C LYS A 190 23.21 18.19 1.56
N GLU A 191 23.54 17.38 2.55
CA GLU A 191 24.87 16.81 2.70
C GLU A 191 25.08 15.71 1.65
N PHE A 192 24.07 14.86 1.45
CA PHE A 192 24.11 13.78 0.47
C PHE A 192 24.34 14.28 -0.96
N THR A 193 23.64 15.33 -1.41
CA THR A 193 23.81 15.92 -2.76
C THR A 193 25.20 16.52 -2.98
N LYS A 194 25.81 17.11 -1.95
CA LYS A 194 27.21 17.60 -2.03
C LYS A 194 28.22 16.47 -2.22
N GLU A 195 27.99 15.32 -1.61
CA GLU A 195 28.87 14.15 -1.74
C GLU A 195 28.64 13.37 -3.03
N ASN A 196 27.39 13.37 -3.53
CA ASN A 196 26.94 12.58 -4.69
C ASN A 196 26.18 13.48 -5.69
N PRO A 197 26.86 14.44 -6.35
CA PRO A 197 26.20 15.40 -7.22
C PRO A 197 25.56 14.74 -8.45
N SER A 198 24.34 15.16 -8.81
CA SER A 198 23.55 14.66 -9.93
C SER A 198 22.66 15.74 -10.54
N GLN A 199 22.02 15.43 -11.65
CA GLN A 199 20.99 16.31 -12.23
C GLN A 199 19.75 16.47 -11.31
N TYR A 200 19.57 15.61 -10.30
CA TYR A 200 18.44 15.64 -9.37
C TYR A 200 18.73 16.34 -8.03
N ASP A 201 19.89 17.01 -7.87
CA ASP A 201 20.24 17.66 -6.61
C ASP A 201 19.15 18.62 -6.11
N LYS A 202 18.61 19.45 -7.03
CA LYS A 202 17.52 20.38 -6.69
C LYS A 202 16.25 19.65 -6.28
N VAL A 203 15.91 18.55 -6.96
CA VAL A 203 14.74 17.72 -6.62
C VAL A 203 14.92 17.12 -5.23
N LEU A 204 16.07 16.49 -4.97
CA LEU A 204 16.38 15.86 -3.69
C LEU A 204 16.33 16.84 -2.52
N GLU A 205 16.93 18.03 -2.67
CA GLU A 205 16.92 19.05 -1.63
C GLU A 205 15.52 19.63 -1.36
N GLN A 206 14.63 19.62 -2.35
CA GLN A 206 13.26 20.12 -2.23
C GLN A 206 12.24 19.03 -1.87
N LEU A 207 12.56 17.73 -2.01
CA LEU A 207 11.66 16.63 -1.71
C LEU A 207 10.94 16.76 -0.35
N PRO A 208 11.59 17.19 0.75
CA PRO A 208 10.90 17.35 2.02
C PRO A 208 9.73 18.36 2.02
N PHE A 209 9.67 19.24 1.01
CA PHE A 209 8.65 20.28 0.86
C PHE A 209 7.65 19.97 -0.25
N LEU A 210 7.92 18.98 -1.12
CA LEU A 210 7.06 18.59 -2.24
C LEU A 210 5.89 17.72 -1.77
N PHE A 211 5.09 18.26 -0.85
CA PHE A 211 3.86 17.63 -0.36
C PHE A 211 2.78 18.68 -0.11
N GLY A 212 1.50 18.27 -0.21
CA GLY A 212 0.35 19.14 0.06
C GLY A 212 -0.59 19.29 -1.14
N GLU A 213 -1.10 20.50 -1.37
CA GLU A 213 -2.06 20.77 -2.43
C GLU A 213 -1.49 20.40 -3.82
N THR A 214 -2.28 19.68 -4.60
CA THR A 214 -1.85 19.03 -5.85
C THR A 214 -1.25 20.01 -6.85
N THR A 215 -1.92 21.13 -7.14
CA THR A 215 -1.47 22.09 -8.16
C THR A 215 -0.19 22.80 -7.75
N ALA A 216 -0.07 23.16 -6.48
CA ALA A 216 1.11 23.81 -5.93
C ALA A 216 2.35 22.89 -6.01
N VAL A 217 2.21 21.64 -5.56
CA VAL A 217 3.29 20.63 -5.59
C VAL A 217 3.74 20.34 -7.02
N LEU A 218 2.80 20.13 -7.95
CA LEU A 218 3.13 19.88 -9.36
C LEU A 218 3.85 21.08 -10.02
N THR A 219 3.39 22.31 -9.72
CA THR A 219 3.98 23.52 -10.25
C THR A 219 5.43 23.69 -9.78
N GLU A 220 5.68 23.46 -8.49
CA GLU A 220 7.02 23.54 -7.92
C GLU A 220 7.93 22.44 -8.46
N ALA A 221 7.47 21.18 -8.47
CA ALA A 221 8.28 20.05 -8.93
C ALA A 221 8.74 20.19 -10.38
N ARG A 222 7.89 20.73 -11.27
CA ARG A 222 8.25 20.98 -12.68
C ARG A 222 9.35 22.00 -12.87
N GLN A 223 9.61 22.87 -11.91
CA GLN A 223 10.68 23.87 -11.99
C GLN A 223 12.06 23.32 -11.57
N LEU A 224 12.09 22.12 -11.00
CA LEU A 224 13.31 21.56 -10.41
C LEU A 224 14.13 20.70 -11.37
N THR A 225 13.53 20.22 -12.47
CA THR A 225 14.20 19.35 -13.45
C THR A 225 13.57 19.45 -14.82
N ASP A 226 14.41 19.26 -15.86
CA ASP A 226 13.99 19.17 -17.26
C ASP A 226 13.95 17.71 -17.74
N ASN A 227 14.07 16.72 -16.85
CA ASN A 227 14.04 15.30 -17.22
C ASN A 227 12.65 14.90 -17.72
N GLU A 228 12.56 14.49 -19.00
CA GLU A 228 11.28 14.15 -19.66
C GLU A 228 10.51 13.02 -18.98
N SER A 229 11.21 11.99 -18.48
CA SER A 229 10.56 10.88 -17.79
C SER A 229 9.97 11.30 -16.45
N PHE A 230 10.68 12.17 -15.73
CA PHE A 230 10.19 12.76 -14.48
C PHE A 230 8.96 13.63 -14.73
N LEU A 231 9.00 14.49 -15.74
CA LEU A 231 7.87 15.34 -16.12
C LEU A 231 6.66 14.52 -16.57
N THR A 232 6.86 13.44 -17.33
CA THR A 232 5.79 12.52 -17.74
C THR A 232 5.11 11.87 -16.52
N ALA A 233 5.87 11.51 -15.48
CA ALA A 233 5.30 10.98 -14.26
C ALA A 233 4.45 12.03 -13.51
N LEU A 234 4.88 13.29 -13.47
CA LEU A 234 4.08 14.40 -12.93
C LEU A 234 2.80 14.63 -13.74
N ASP A 235 2.89 14.58 -15.08
CA ASP A 235 1.72 14.74 -15.96
C ASP A 235 0.69 13.64 -15.72
N SER A 236 1.13 12.40 -15.47
CA SER A 236 0.23 11.30 -15.15
C SER A 236 -0.52 11.50 -13.83
N LEU A 237 0.14 12.06 -12.81
CA LEU A 237 -0.48 12.45 -11.54
C LEU A 237 -1.52 13.56 -11.75
N GLU A 238 -1.18 14.60 -12.53
CA GLU A 238 -2.10 15.71 -12.83
C GLU A 238 -3.36 15.23 -13.55
N VAL A 239 -3.18 14.37 -14.56
CA VAL A 239 -4.31 13.79 -15.32
C VAL A 239 -5.23 12.99 -14.41
N LEU A 240 -4.70 12.11 -13.55
CA LEU A 240 -5.51 11.30 -12.65
C LEU A 240 -6.22 12.16 -11.61
N THR A 241 -5.51 13.04 -10.92
CA THR A 241 -6.09 13.87 -9.86
C THR A 241 -7.14 14.85 -10.40
N SER A 242 -6.93 15.41 -11.60
CA SER A 242 -7.92 16.27 -12.26
C SER A 242 -9.20 15.51 -12.63
N ARG A 243 -9.10 14.27 -13.11
CA ARG A 243 -10.28 13.44 -13.43
C ARG A 243 -11.08 13.03 -12.19
N LEU A 244 -10.41 12.90 -11.06
CA LEU A 244 -11.00 12.47 -9.79
C LEU A 244 -11.45 13.63 -8.89
N ALA A 245 -11.15 14.88 -9.25
CA ALA A 245 -11.38 16.04 -8.41
C ALA A 245 -12.82 16.17 -7.89
N ASP A 246 -13.83 15.90 -8.73
CA ASP A 246 -15.25 15.98 -8.36
C ASP A 246 -15.73 14.76 -7.56
N ASN A 247 -14.95 13.69 -7.51
CA ASN A 247 -15.34 12.41 -6.90
C ASN A 247 -14.70 12.16 -5.54
N LEU A 248 -13.57 12.81 -5.26
CA LEU A 248 -12.82 12.61 -4.02
C LEU A 248 -13.06 13.75 -3.02
N PRO A 249 -12.94 13.46 -1.69
CA PRO A 249 -13.08 14.52 -0.69
C PRO A 249 -11.91 15.50 -0.78
N GLU A 250 -10.80 15.17 -0.18
CA GLU A 250 -9.55 15.94 -0.19
C GLU A 250 -8.45 15.14 -0.85
N THR A 251 -7.68 15.77 -1.73
CA THR A 251 -6.54 15.16 -2.41
C THR A 251 -5.28 15.96 -2.18
N THR A 252 -4.20 15.26 -1.87
CA THR A 252 -2.85 15.82 -1.71
C THR A 252 -1.85 15.00 -2.49
N LEU A 253 -0.66 15.56 -2.72
CA LEU A 253 0.50 14.82 -3.21
C LEU A 253 1.57 14.75 -2.11
N ASP A 254 2.37 13.67 -2.14
CA ASP A 254 3.66 13.57 -1.45
C ASP A 254 4.67 12.89 -2.37
N LEU A 255 5.55 13.67 -3.01
CA LEU A 255 6.53 13.15 -3.97
C LEU A 255 7.73 12.47 -3.29
N ALA A 256 7.87 12.60 -1.97
CA ALA A 256 8.89 11.91 -1.17
C ALA A 256 8.44 10.51 -0.72
N GLN A 257 7.25 10.05 -1.12
CA GLN A 257 6.73 8.77 -0.67
C GLN A 257 7.46 7.60 -1.33
N LEU A 258 8.26 6.88 -0.55
CA LEU A 258 8.86 5.62 -0.98
C LEU A 258 7.78 4.52 -1.12
N PRO A 259 7.87 3.66 -2.16
CA PRO A 259 6.99 2.52 -2.28
C PRO A 259 7.07 1.62 -1.04
N ALA A 260 5.92 1.28 -0.46
CA ALA A 260 5.84 0.34 0.67
C ALA A 260 6.22 -1.09 0.27
N VAL A 261 6.08 -1.42 -1.01
CA VAL A 261 6.41 -2.72 -1.60
C VAL A 261 7.20 -2.51 -2.89
N PRO A 262 8.18 -3.36 -3.20
CA PRO A 262 9.13 -3.14 -4.31
C PRO A 262 8.50 -3.27 -5.70
N TYR A 263 7.29 -3.80 -5.79
CA TYR A 263 6.64 -4.04 -7.08
C TYR A 263 5.83 -2.87 -7.64
N TYR A 264 5.68 -1.74 -6.94
CA TYR A 264 5.02 -0.56 -7.52
C TYR A 264 5.82 0.04 -8.67
N THR A 265 5.11 0.32 -9.79
CA THR A 265 5.73 0.78 -11.05
C THR A 265 5.19 2.12 -11.56
N GLY A 266 4.19 2.69 -10.92
CA GLY A 266 3.52 3.89 -11.38
C GLY A 266 2.89 4.69 -10.23
N ILE A 267 1.71 5.25 -10.50
CA ILE A 267 0.96 6.00 -9.49
C ILE A 267 0.64 5.11 -8.31
N MET A 268 0.87 5.64 -7.12
CA MET A 268 0.51 5.07 -5.82
C MET A 268 -0.45 6.02 -5.12
N PHE A 269 -1.28 5.48 -4.24
CA PHE A 269 -2.10 6.28 -3.35
C PHE A 269 -2.21 5.65 -1.96
N LYS A 270 -2.37 6.50 -0.98
CA LYS A 270 -2.71 6.14 0.39
C LYS A 270 -3.92 6.94 0.84
N VAL A 271 -4.67 6.40 1.80
CA VAL A 271 -5.77 7.13 2.42
C VAL A 271 -5.54 7.21 3.92
N PHE A 272 -5.58 8.42 4.43
CA PHE A 272 -5.38 8.74 5.83
C PHE A 272 -6.66 9.32 6.42
N GLY A 273 -6.91 9.04 7.69
CA GLY A 273 -7.98 9.63 8.46
C GLY A 273 -7.45 10.42 9.65
N ASP A 274 -8.28 11.29 10.21
CA ASP A 274 -7.90 12.17 11.32
C ASP A 274 -7.57 11.42 12.63
N LYS A 275 -8.11 10.21 12.81
CA LYS A 275 -8.03 9.44 14.06
C LYS A 275 -6.99 8.32 14.05
N VAL A 276 -6.42 8.01 12.90
CA VAL A 276 -5.48 6.91 12.71
C VAL A 276 -4.19 7.47 12.15
N PRO A 277 -3.04 7.26 12.81
CA PRO A 277 -1.77 7.84 12.37
C PRO A 277 -1.26 7.23 11.06
N ASP A 278 -1.59 5.96 10.81
CA ASP A 278 -1.17 5.24 9.61
C ASP A 278 -2.25 5.23 8.54
N ALA A 279 -1.84 5.05 7.28
CA ALA A 279 -2.79 4.89 6.19
C ALA A 279 -3.61 3.61 6.37
N PHE A 280 -4.92 3.72 6.26
CA PHE A 280 -5.79 2.54 6.31
C PHE A 280 -6.11 1.96 4.93
N VAL A 281 -5.79 2.66 3.85
CA VAL A 281 -5.78 2.14 2.48
C VAL A 281 -4.43 2.44 1.84
N SER A 282 -3.91 1.46 1.11
CA SER A 282 -2.76 1.64 0.22
C SER A 282 -3.05 0.97 -1.12
N GLY A 283 -2.70 1.62 -2.22
CA GLY A 283 -2.92 1.10 -3.55
C GLY A 283 -2.01 1.74 -4.59
N GLY A 284 -2.08 1.22 -5.82
CA GLY A 284 -1.30 1.75 -6.93
C GLY A 284 -1.11 0.75 -8.07
N ARG A 285 -0.26 1.13 -9.03
CA ARG A 285 0.09 0.34 -10.21
C ARG A 285 1.32 -0.52 -9.95
N TYR A 286 1.28 -1.82 -10.36
CA TYR A 286 2.34 -2.80 -10.07
C TYR A 286 2.55 -3.84 -11.19
N ASP A 287 2.70 -3.43 -12.41
CA ASP A 287 2.78 -4.29 -13.62
C ASP A 287 3.85 -5.38 -13.55
N LYS A 288 4.99 -5.09 -12.92
CA LYS A 288 6.15 -6.00 -12.84
C LYS A 288 5.97 -7.20 -11.91
N LEU A 289 4.91 -7.23 -11.10
CA LEU A 289 4.69 -8.32 -10.15
C LEU A 289 4.61 -9.69 -10.86
N PHE A 290 3.98 -9.75 -12.03
CA PHE A 290 3.73 -11.02 -12.74
C PHE A 290 4.98 -11.61 -13.38
N GLU A 291 5.96 -10.77 -13.75
CA GLU A 291 7.24 -11.23 -14.31
C GLU A 291 7.99 -12.17 -13.35
N ARG A 292 7.88 -11.93 -12.04
CA ARG A 292 8.47 -12.79 -10.99
C ARG A 292 7.97 -14.22 -11.03
N PHE A 293 6.75 -14.42 -11.51
CA PHE A 293 6.13 -15.74 -11.64
C PHE A 293 6.21 -16.29 -13.06
N GLY A 294 7.03 -15.67 -13.93
CA GLY A 294 7.20 -16.10 -15.32
C GLY A 294 6.01 -15.83 -16.22
N ALA A 295 5.08 -14.99 -15.79
CA ALA A 295 4.00 -14.52 -16.65
C ALA A 295 4.45 -13.35 -17.53
N THR A 296 3.72 -13.07 -18.61
CA THR A 296 3.94 -11.89 -19.45
C THR A 296 3.59 -10.62 -18.69
N GLU A 297 4.21 -9.50 -19.10
CA GLU A 297 3.86 -8.18 -18.57
C GLU A 297 2.35 -7.93 -18.70
N LEU A 298 1.71 -7.64 -17.58
CA LEU A 298 0.30 -7.33 -17.47
C LEU A 298 0.12 -6.04 -16.70
N THR A 299 -0.71 -5.15 -17.21
CA THR A 299 -1.11 -3.99 -16.41
C THR A 299 -1.85 -4.45 -15.17
N ALA A 300 -1.48 -3.91 -14.02
CA ALA A 300 -2.13 -4.22 -12.77
C ALA A 300 -2.22 -3.01 -11.85
N VAL A 301 -3.39 -2.84 -11.28
CA VAL A 301 -3.71 -1.81 -10.29
C VAL A 301 -4.57 -2.44 -9.21
N GLY A 302 -4.23 -2.19 -7.96
CA GLY A 302 -5.02 -2.69 -6.86
C GLY A 302 -4.94 -1.79 -5.64
N TRP A 303 -5.71 -2.12 -4.64
CA TRP A 303 -5.62 -1.53 -3.31
C TRP A 303 -5.97 -2.54 -2.23
N ALA A 304 -5.41 -2.29 -1.06
CA ALA A 304 -5.70 -3.02 0.16
C ALA A 304 -6.14 -2.07 1.27
N ILE A 305 -7.13 -2.49 2.05
CA ILE A 305 -7.63 -1.78 3.23
C ILE A 305 -7.41 -2.64 4.48
N ASP A 306 -6.89 -2.03 5.53
CA ASP A 306 -6.74 -2.65 6.84
C ASP A 306 -8.02 -2.45 7.67
N ILE A 307 -8.75 -3.53 7.91
CA ILE A 307 -10.02 -3.51 8.65
C ILE A 307 -9.84 -3.10 10.11
N ASP A 308 -8.69 -3.44 10.70
CA ASP A 308 -8.37 -3.06 12.08
C ASP A 308 -8.20 -1.54 12.21
N SER A 309 -7.54 -0.91 11.23
CA SER A 309 -7.37 0.54 11.15
C SER A 309 -8.70 1.26 10.83
N VAL A 310 -9.52 0.70 9.94
CA VAL A 310 -10.88 1.23 9.69
C VAL A 310 -11.72 1.19 10.95
N TYR A 311 -11.66 0.09 11.71
CA TYR A 311 -12.35 0.00 12.98
C TYR A 311 -11.94 1.14 13.93
N GLN A 312 -10.64 1.46 14.03
CA GLN A 312 -10.16 2.58 14.83
C GLN A 312 -10.68 3.94 14.32
N ALA A 313 -10.77 4.11 12.99
CA ALA A 313 -11.26 5.34 12.38
C ALA A 313 -12.74 5.60 12.64
N VAL A 314 -13.60 4.57 12.72
CA VAL A 314 -15.05 4.71 12.90
C VAL A 314 -15.49 4.67 14.36
N HIS A 315 -14.63 4.23 15.28
CA HIS A 315 -14.95 4.12 16.71
C HIS A 315 -14.14 5.13 17.50
N ASP A 316 -14.84 6.10 18.09
CA ASP A 316 -14.27 6.94 19.13
C ASP A 316 -14.03 6.07 20.35
N ASP A 317 -12.77 6.03 20.80
CA ASP A 317 -12.27 5.49 22.06
C ASP A 317 -13.25 4.57 22.82
N VAL A 318 -13.35 3.33 22.39
CA VAL A 318 -13.92 2.31 23.24
C VAL A 318 -12.87 2.04 24.31
N GLU A 319 -12.98 2.74 25.44
CA GLU A 319 -12.23 2.43 26.65
C GLU A 319 -12.22 0.90 26.85
N PHE A 320 -11.04 0.36 27.10
CA PHE A 320 -10.84 -1.00 27.57
C PHE A 320 -11.38 -1.15 29.01
N GLY A 321 -12.67 -0.98 29.18
CA GLY A 321 -13.33 -0.99 30.46
C GLY A 321 -14.83 -1.24 30.29
N GLY A 322 -15.18 -2.51 30.16
CA GLY A 322 -16.43 -3.11 30.58
C GLY A 322 -17.73 -2.34 30.41
N ASP A 323 -18.39 -2.46 29.25
CA ASP A 323 -19.82 -2.59 29.26
C ASP A 323 -20.18 -4.03 28.92
N MET A 324 -20.32 -4.84 29.97
CA MET A 324 -20.97 -6.14 29.90
C MET A 324 -22.49 -5.90 30.07
N ASP A 325 -23.08 -5.07 29.23
CA ASP A 325 -24.53 -4.95 29.13
C ASP A 325 -24.91 -4.94 27.64
N ASP A 326 -25.20 -6.14 27.15
CA ASP A 326 -26.34 -6.68 26.41
C ASP A 326 -26.03 -8.08 25.83
#